data_4019807680fea050b71d067c397675d4
#
_entry.id   4019807680fea050b71d067c397675d4
#
_cell.length_a   1.000
_cell.length_b   1.000
_cell.length_c   1.000
_cell.angle_alpha   90.00
_cell.angle_beta   90.00
_cell.angle_gamma   90.00
#
_symmetry.space_group_name_H-M   'P 1'
#
loop_
_entity.id
_entity.type
_entity.pdbx_description
1 polymer ?
#
loop_
_entity_poly.entity_id
_entity_poly.type
_entity_poly.pdbx_seq_one_letter_code
_entity_poly.pdbx_strand_id
1 'polypeptide(L)'
;MDAKCPLYLQSSDCTLKLFSNPRIVSFFLKQELTVLQEKWNLDCEGYLSKCSFSLEQEKNIVQEKVEETISEPIVEPKLESTRVSIHKVENPYLVKSDVLVYPTNIGLTVDDPLLNRMSRGRIQSECDKFSKPIKMGTVYITSNGDGDSKVKSQKVYHAVVAGESRLVNEADTKSAIKKALIIANQDKVRNIVMLPGDCGTLDINDAARVQLSAIKTFLSTEKDCCIKNIFLVMEDEDSYNTYEEYYNRIFA
;
A
#
# COMPACT_ATOMS: atom_id res chain seq x y z
N MET A 1 0.43 -29.92 37.24
CA MET A 1 -0.15 -28.71 36.61
C MET A 1 0.24 -28.78 35.16
N ASP A 2 -0.70 -29.15 34.30
CA ASP A 2 -0.45 -29.34 32.88
C ASP A 2 -0.32 -27.97 32.24
N ALA A 3 0.91 -27.60 31.85
CA ALA A 3 1.17 -26.38 31.10
C ALA A 3 0.52 -26.51 29.71
N LYS A 4 -0.62 -25.90 29.53
CA LYS A 4 -1.30 -25.83 28.22
C LYS A 4 -0.48 -24.91 27.31
N CYS A 5 -0.15 -25.40 26.11
CA CYS A 5 0.49 -24.62 25.06
C CYS A 5 -0.28 -23.29 24.88
N PRO A 6 0.36 -22.12 24.89
CA PRO A 6 -0.31 -20.84 24.72
C PRO A 6 -0.99 -20.65 23.36
N LEU A 7 -0.70 -21.52 22.37
CA LEU A 7 -1.44 -21.60 21.11
C LEU A 7 -2.76 -22.40 21.24
N TYR A 8 -3.01 -23.00 22.41
CA TYR A 8 -4.26 -23.70 22.74
C TYR A 8 -5.30 -22.70 23.24
N LEU A 9 -5.72 -21.79 22.41
CA LEU A 9 -6.82 -20.88 22.70
C LEU A 9 -8.17 -21.61 22.53
N GLN A 10 -8.68 -22.08 23.67
CA GLN A 10 -10.11 -22.21 23.97
C GLN A 10 -11.04 -22.92 22.97
N SER A 11 -10.62 -23.95 22.25
CA SER A 11 -11.59 -24.88 21.71
C SER A 11 -11.05 -26.31 21.83
N SER A 12 -11.93 -27.24 22.17
CA SER A 12 -11.65 -28.68 22.32
C SER A 12 -11.16 -29.33 21.01
N ASP A 13 -11.19 -28.62 19.93
CA ASP A 13 -10.71 -29.01 18.61
C ASP A 13 -9.60 -28.07 18.18
N CYS A 14 -8.37 -28.59 18.15
CA CYS A 14 -7.23 -27.90 17.57
C CYS A 14 -7.43 -27.81 16.04
N THR A 15 -8.27 -26.89 15.63
CA THR A 15 -8.50 -26.63 14.21
C THR A 15 -7.49 -25.58 13.74
N LEU A 16 -6.32 -26.05 13.29
CA LEU A 16 -5.41 -25.31 12.41
C LEU A 16 -6.07 -25.03 11.04
N LYS A 17 -7.35 -24.64 11.04
CA LYS A 17 -8.11 -24.26 9.85
C LYS A 17 -7.79 -22.85 9.36
N LEU A 18 -6.89 -22.13 10.02
CA LEU A 18 -6.59 -20.73 9.68
C LEU A 18 -5.60 -20.54 8.53
N PHE A 19 -4.90 -21.58 8.09
CA PHE A 19 -3.91 -21.43 7.04
C PHE A 19 -4.06 -22.52 5.97
N SER A 20 -4.64 -22.16 4.85
CA SER A 20 -4.78 -23.05 3.68
C SER A 20 -3.48 -23.27 2.89
N ASN A 21 -2.37 -22.64 3.31
CA ASN A 21 -1.07 -22.77 2.63
C ASN A 21 0.01 -23.37 3.56
N PRO A 22 0.45 -24.62 3.31
CA PRO A 22 1.43 -25.31 4.16
C PRO A 22 2.79 -24.62 4.27
N ARG A 23 3.21 -23.84 3.27
CA ARG A 23 4.48 -23.10 3.27
C ARG A 23 4.44 -21.91 4.24
N ILE A 24 3.28 -21.28 4.38
CA ILE A 24 3.09 -20.17 5.31
C ILE A 24 3.09 -20.68 6.74
N VAL A 25 2.40 -21.79 6.99
CA VAL A 25 2.36 -22.44 8.32
C VAL A 25 3.74 -22.84 8.80
N SER A 26 4.58 -23.44 7.95
CA SER A 26 5.93 -23.87 8.34
C SER A 26 6.87 -22.69 8.63
N PHE A 27 6.69 -21.54 7.98
CA PHE A 27 7.50 -20.35 8.20
C PHE A 27 7.11 -19.65 9.51
N PHE A 28 5.83 -19.44 9.75
CA PHE A 28 5.34 -18.81 10.98
C PHE A 28 5.58 -19.69 12.23
N LEU A 29 5.30 -20.99 12.16
CA LEU A 29 5.58 -21.90 13.27
C LEU A 29 7.07 -21.94 13.66
N LYS A 30 7.97 -21.83 12.68
CA LYS A 30 9.41 -21.84 12.96
C LYS A 30 9.87 -20.55 13.64
N GLN A 31 9.36 -19.39 13.25
CA GLN A 31 9.70 -18.09 13.87
C GLN A 31 9.04 -17.93 15.25
N GLU A 32 7.78 -18.27 15.40
CA GLU A 32 7.07 -18.15 16.67
C GLU A 32 7.55 -19.16 17.72
N LEU A 33 7.91 -20.38 17.33
CA LEU A 33 8.53 -21.36 18.23
C LEU A 33 9.89 -20.90 18.75
N THR A 34 10.70 -20.28 17.90
CA THR A 34 12.00 -19.72 18.33
C THR A 34 11.79 -18.57 19.33
N VAL A 35 10.87 -17.66 19.06
CA VAL A 35 10.53 -16.55 19.95
C VAL A 35 9.90 -17.03 21.26
N LEU A 36 9.07 -18.07 21.22
CA LEU A 36 8.47 -18.67 22.43
C LEU A 36 9.49 -19.44 23.26
N GLN A 37 10.41 -20.16 22.64
CA GLN A 37 11.52 -20.81 23.35
C GLN A 37 12.43 -19.81 24.08
N GLU A 38 12.84 -18.73 23.39
CA GLU A 38 13.70 -17.70 23.98
C GLU A 38 13.00 -16.91 25.09
N LYS A 39 11.72 -16.57 24.89
CA LYS A 39 10.99 -15.69 25.79
C LYS A 39 10.40 -16.39 27.01
N TRP A 40 10.09 -17.68 26.92
CA TRP A 40 9.32 -18.42 27.93
C TRP A 40 10.05 -19.64 28.46
N ASN A 41 11.24 -19.91 27.99
CA ASN A 41 12.06 -21.08 28.39
C ASN A 41 11.26 -22.40 28.38
N LEU A 42 10.41 -22.57 27.36
CA LEU A 42 9.51 -23.71 27.20
C LEU A 42 10.25 -24.82 26.45
N ASP A 43 10.30 -26.00 27.06
CA ASP A 43 10.77 -27.22 26.39
C ASP A 43 9.68 -27.72 25.44
N CYS A 44 9.81 -27.35 24.16
CA CYS A 44 8.84 -27.70 23.12
C CYS A 44 9.14 -29.02 22.40
N GLU A 45 10.24 -29.73 22.71
CA GLU A 45 10.62 -30.96 22.03
C GLU A 45 9.57 -32.07 22.18
N GLY A 46 8.96 -32.20 23.33
CA GLY A 46 7.89 -33.18 23.59
C GLY A 46 6.57 -32.90 22.85
N TYR A 47 6.34 -31.65 22.46
CA TYR A 47 5.15 -31.25 21.68
C TYR A 47 5.36 -31.36 20.17
N LEU A 48 6.57 -31.10 19.67
CA LEU A 48 6.91 -31.24 18.26
C LEU A 48 6.80 -32.69 17.77
N SER A 49 7.10 -33.66 18.60
CA SER A 49 6.95 -35.08 18.25
C SER A 49 5.50 -35.51 18.07
N LYS A 50 4.55 -34.90 18.82
CA LYS A 50 3.11 -35.18 18.67
C LYS A 50 2.49 -34.40 17.51
N CYS A 51 2.95 -33.20 17.26
CA CYS A 51 2.50 -32.41 16.12
C CYS A 51 3.07 -32.91 14.78
N SER A 52 4.32 -33.41 14.75
CA SER A 52 4.91 -33.97 13.53
C SER A 52 4.19 -35.26 13.09
N PHE A 53 3.74 -36.08 14.01
CA PHE A 53 2.99 -37.30 13.68
C PHE A 53 1.63 -36.99 13.01
N SER A 54 0.94 -35.97 13.48
CA SER A 54 -0.31 -35.49 12.87
C SER A 54 -0.07 -34.86 11.49
N LEU A 55 1.04 -34.11 11.33
CA LEU A 55 1.43 -33.49 10.07
C LEU A 55 1.89 -34.49 9.00
N GLU A 56 2.48 -35.63 9.39
CA GLU A 56 2.83 -36.69 8.44
C GLU A 56 1.60 -37.46 7.95
N GLN A 57 0.61 -37.70 8.78
CA GLN A 57 -0.66 -38.29 8.34
C GLN A 57 -1.44 -37.37 7.39
N GLU A 58 -1.50 -36.05 7.67
CA GLU A 58 -2.12 -35.09 6.76
C GLU A 58 -1.33 -34.93 5.45
N LYS A 59 0.01 -35.00 5.48
CA LYS A 59 0.83 -34.99 4.25
C LYS A 59 0.52 -36.18 3.34
N ASN A 60 0.35 -37.35 3.90
CA ASN A 60 0.02 -38.54 3.11
C ASN A 60 -1.40 -38.46 2.52
N ILE A 61 -2.38 -37.95 3.27
CA ILE A 61 -3.75 -37.74 2.77
C ILE A 61 -3.78 -36.65 1.68
N VAL A 62 -2.97 -35.60 1.82
CA VAL A 62 -2.86 -34.51 0.83
C VAL A 62 -2.11 -34.98 -0.42
N GLN A 63 -1.09 -35.84 -0.29
CA GLN A 63 -0.39 -36.40 -1.43
C GLN A 63 -1.27 -37.37 -2.23
N GLU A 64 -2.00 -38.28 -1.59
CA GLU A 64 -2.94 -39.16 -2.30
C GLU A 64 -4.07 -38.40 -3.02
N LYS A 65 -4.58 -37.30 -2.47
CA LYS A 65 -5.60 -36.44 -3.13
C LYS A 65 -5.02 -35.53 -4.21
N VAL A 66 -3.73 -35.18 -4.12
CA VAL A 66 -3.07 -34.31 -5.12
C VAL A 66 -2.68 -35.08 -6.37
N GLU A 67 -2.33 -36.37 -6.25
CA GLU A 67 -1.99 -37.19 -7.43
C GLU A 67 -3.20 -37.51 -8.33
N GLU A 68 -4.42 -37.53 -7.79
CA GLU A 68 -5.63 -37.76 -8.60
C GLU A 68 -6.20 -36.52 -9.28
N THR A 69 -5.72 -35.30 -8.96
CA THR A 69 -6.33 -34.03 -9.44
C THR A 69 -5.40 -33.15 -10.27
N ILE A 70 -4.15 -33.54 -10.53
CA ILE A 70 -3.21 -32.73 -11.34
C ILE A 70 -3.21 -33.23 -12.79
N SER A 71 -4.22 -32.86 -13.56
CA SER A 71 -4.19 -32.95 -15.02
C SER A 71 -4.28 -31.61 -15.74
N GLU A 72 -4.38 -30.50 -15.04
CA GLU A 72 -4.28 -29.18 -15.66
C GLU A 72 -3.08 -28.41 -15.12
N PRO A 73 -2.23 -27.81 -15.99
CA PRO A 73 -1.16 -26.95 -15.53
C PRO A 73 -1.75 -25.79 -14.75
N ILE A 74 -1.31 -25.59 -13.50
CA ILE A 74 -1.61 -24.39 -12.73
C ILE A 74 -1.00 -23.23 -13.52
N VAL A 75 -1.82 -22.55 -14.31
CA VAL A 75 -1.46 -21.29 -14.93
C VAL A 75 -1.32 -20.31 -13.76
N GLU A 76 -0.07 -20.08 -13.34
CA GLU A 76 0.21 -18.98 -12.41
C GLU A 76 -0.44 -17.73 -13.01
N PRO A 77 -1.32 -17.01 -12.27
CA PRO A 77 -1.94 -15.81 -12.80
C PRO A 77 -0.79 -14.86 -13.15
N LYS A 78 -0.60 -14.62 -14.45
CA LYS A 78 0.37 -13.65 -14.95
C LYS A 78 0.07 -12.35 -14.24
N LEU A 79 0.98 -11.90 -13.38
CA LEU A 79 0.83 -10.63 -12.68
C LEU A 79 0.60 -9.56 -13.76
N GLU A 80 -0.61 -9.00 -13.80
CA GLU A 80 -0.92 -7.94 -14.74
C GLU A 80 0.00 -6.76 -14.39
N SER A 81 0.76 -6.29 -15.38
CA SER A 81 1.64 -5.14 -15.19
C SER A 81 0.81 -3.93 -14.75
N THR A 82 1.33 -3.16 -13.79
CA THR A 82 0.70 -1.90 -13.36
C THR A 82 0.51 -0.98 -14.56
N ARG A 83 -0.73 -0.52 -14.77
CA ARG A 83 -1.07 0.44 -15.80
C ARG A 83 -0.95 1.86 -15.24
N VAL A 84 -0.15 2.69 -15.89
CA VAL A 84 -0.08 4.14 -15.63
C VAL A 84 -0.86 4.84 -16.73
N SER A 85 -1.70 5.79 -16.39
CA SER A 85 -2.49 6.57 -17.37
C SER A 85 -2.73 7.99 -16.88
N ILE A 86 -2.85 8.91 -17.83
CA ILE A 86 -3.07 10.33 -17.60
C ILE A 86 -4.48 10.68 -18.04
N HIS A 87 -5.18 11.45 -17.23
CA HIS A 87 -6.56 11.82 -17.48
C HIS A 87 -6.79 13.29 -17.15
N LYS A 88 -7.51 13.98 -18.04
CA LYS A 88 -8.11 15.27 -17.72
C LYS A 88 -9.49 15.04 -17.14
N VAL A 89 -9.78 15.63 -15.99
CA VAL A 89 -11.03 15.48 -15.26
C VAL A 89 -11.48 16.82 -14.70
N GLU A 90 -12.79 17.07 -14.63
CA GLU A 90 -13.33 18.30 -14.02
C GLU A 90 -13.18 18.32 -12.49
N ASN A 91 -13.16 17.15 -11.88
CA ASN A 91 -13.05 17.03 -10.42
C ASN A 91 -12.31 15.73 -10.06
N PRO A 92 -11.03 15.83 -9.66
CA PRO A 92 -10.21 14.68 -9.34
C PRO A 92 -10.71 13.89 -8.12
N TYR A 93 -11.42 14.52 -7.20
CA TYR A 93 -11.91 13.92 -5.96
C TYR A 93 -13.14 13.01 -6.18
N LEU A 94 -13.75 13.06 -7.36
CA LEU A 94 -14.84 12.18 -7.77
C LEU A 94 -14.33 10.91 -8.50
N VAL A 95 -13.05 10.82 -8.79
CA VAL A 95 -12.46 9.61 -9.38
C VAL A 95 -12.40 8.51 -8.33
N LYS A 96 -13.08 7.40 -8.59
CA LYS A 96 -13.12 6.27 -7.65
C LYS A 96 -11.76 5.57 -7.59
N SER A 97 -11.18 5.49 -6.40
CA SER A 97 -9.91 4.80 -6.16
C SER A 97 -9.82 4.28 -4.72
N ASP A 98 -8.82 3.45 -4.45
CA ASP A 98 -8.54 3.04 -3.08
C ASP A 98 -7.80 4.18 -2.33
N VAL A 99 -6.91 4.88 -3.03
CA VAL A 99 -6.08 5.95 -2.48
C VAL A 99 -6.03 7.14 -3.41
N LEU A 100 -6.14 8.34 -2.82
CA LEU A 100 -5.78 9.62 -3.41
C LEU A 100 -4.42 10.05 -2.86
N VAL A 101 -3.42 10.24 -3.73
CA VAL A 101 -2.15 10.87 -3.36
C VAL A 101 -2.28 12.38 -3.58
N TYR A 102 -2.24 13.11 -2.47
CA TYR A 102 -2.40 14.56 -2.41
C TYR A 102 -1.06 15.20 -2.05
N PRO A 103 -0.44 16.01 -2.92
CA PRO A 103 0.77 16.76 -2.58
C PRO A 103 0.46 17.85 -1.57
N THR A 104 1.30 18.00 -0.56
CA THR A 104 1.10 18.95 0.54
C THR A 104 2.43 19.51 1.06
N ASN A 105 2.35 20.44 1.98
CA ASN A 105 3.48 21.06 2.67
C ASN A 105 3.69 20.46 4.08
N ILE A 106 4.77 20.87 4.75
CA ILE A 106 5.09 20.44 6.14
C ILE A 106 4.06 20.90 7.19
N GLY A 107 3.13 21.77 6.84
CA GLY A 107 1.97 22.11 7.68
C GLY A 107 0.87 21.07 7.62
N LEU A 108 0.92 20.12 6.66
CA LEU A 108 -0.19 19.21 6.28
C LEU A 108 -1.47 19.98 5.99
N THR A 109 -1.34 21.11 5.31
CA THR A 109 -2.49 21.97 4.97
C THR A 109 -3.21 21.42 3.75
N VAL A 110 -4.54 21.32 3.85
CA VAL A 110 -5.41 21.03 2.71
C VAL A 110 -5.75 22.39 2.07
N ASP A 111 -4.83 22.85 1.21
CA ASP A 111 -4.93 24.16 0.57
C ASP A 111 -6.02 24.22 -0.52
N ASP A 112 -6.46 23.07 -1.03
CA ASP A 112 -7.51 23.00 -2.02
C ASP A 112 -8.91 23.21 -1.39
N PRO A 113 -9.60 24.32 -1.74
CA PRO A 113 -10.92 24.63 -1.19
C PRO A 113 -11.98 23.58 -1.59
N LEU A 114 -11.81 22.92 -2.75
CA LEU A 114 -12.76 21.91 -3.22
C LEU A 114 -12.64 20.63 -2.38
N LEU A 115 -11.40 20.12 -2.17
CA LEU A 115 -11.15 18.98 -1.29
C LEU A 115 -11.65 19.25 0.13
N ASN A 116 -11.34 20.42 0.67
CA ASN A 116 -11.76 20.80 2.01
C ASN A 116 -13.31 20.85 2.13
N ARG A 117 -13.99 21.42 1.13
CA ARG A 117 -15.46 21.45 1.08
C ARG A 117 -16.07 20.05 0.93
N MET A 118 -15.50 19.20 0.06
CA MET A 118 -16.01 17.85 -0.19
C MET A 118 -15.83 16.92 1.01
N SER A 119 -14.75 17.08 1.77
CA SER A 119 -14.50 16.36 3.03
C SER A 119 -15.14 17.03 4.25
N ARG A 120 -15.79 18.19 4.08
CA ARG A 120 -16.34 19.03 5.17
C ARG A 120 -15.28 19.39 6.22
N GLY A 121 -14.05 19.66 5.81
CA GLY A 121 -12.93 20.00 6.66
C GLY A 121 -12.39 18.82 7.51
N ARG A 122 -12.94 17.63 7.38
CA ARG A 122 -12.55 16.48 8.21
C ARG A 122 -11.14 15.98 7.91
N ILE A 123 -10.72 15.99 6.64
CA ILE A 123 -9.35 15.64 6.27
C ILE A 123 -8.36 16.58 6.96
N GLN A 124 -8.62 17.91 6.93
CA GLN A 124 -7.77 18.87 7.65
C GLN A 124 -7.76 18.59 9.15
N SER A 125 -8.92 18.31 9.75
CA SER A 125 -9.01 17.99 11.17
C SER A 125 -8.23 16.72 11.56
N GLU A 126 -8.07 15.77 10.65
CA GLU A 126 -7.20 14.61 10.85
C GLU A 126 -5.73 14.99 10.70
N CYS A 127 -5.38 15.81 9.71
CA CYS A 127 -4.02 16.33 9.52
C CYS A 127 -3.52 17.10 10.76
N ASP A 128 -4.39 17.86 11.41
CA ASP A 128 -4.06 18.65 12.60
C ASP A 128 -3.68 17.80 13.83
N LYS A 129 -4.03 16.49 13.82
CA LYS A 129 -3.70 15.56 14.91
C LYS A 129 -2.29 14.99 14.82
N PHE A 130 -1.63 15.12 13.67
CA PHE A 130 -0.26 14.60 13.53
C PHE A 130 0.73 15.45 14.32
N SER A 131 1.66 14.75 15.01
CA SER A 131 2.71 15.40 15.79
C SER A 131 3.69 16.13 14.90
N LYS A 132 4.02 17.35 15.22
CA LYS A 132 5.03 18.17 14.52
C LYS A 132 6.40 18.02 15.19
N PRO A 133 7.54 18.18 14.49
CA PRO A 133 7.63 18.67 13.10
C PRO A 133 7.35 17.60 12.05
N ILE A 134 6.68 18.02 10.97
CA ILE A 134 6.46 17.20 9.79
C ILE A 134 7.73 17.23 8.91
N LYS A 135 8.12 16.09 8.36
CA LYS A 135 9.34 15.97 7.56
C LYS A 135 9.01 15.92 6.07
N MET A 136 9.73 16.70 5.26
CA MET A 136 9.66 16.61 3.79
C MET A 136 10.07 15.22 3.30
N GLY A 137 9.58 14.83 2.14
CA GLY A 137 9.85 13.52 1.56
C GLY A 137 9.19 12.36 2.30
N THR A 138 8.16 12.62 3.13
CA THR A 138 7.37 11.61 3.86
C THR A 138 5.92 11.60 3.42
N VAL A 139 5.15 10.62 3.91
CA VAL A 139 3.73 10.46 3.63
C VAL A 139 2.96 10.31 4.94
N TYR A 140 1.86 11.02 5.06
CA TYR A 140 0.90 10.91 6.15
C TYR A 140 -0.44 10.43 5.59
N ILE A 141 -1.17 9.64 6.34
CA ILE A 141 -2.39 9.00 5.85
C ILE A 141 -3.58 9.44 6.69
N THR A 142 -4.63 9.89 6.02
CA THR A 142 -5.92 10.18 6.63
C THR A 142 -7.01 9.32 5.98
N SER A 143 -8.19 9.30 6.60
CA SER A 143 -9.41 8.86 5.93
C SER A 143 -9.78 9.85 4.80
N ASN A 144 -10.80 9.54 4.03
CA ASN A 144 -11.37 10.47 3.05
C ASN A 144 -12.31 11.51 3.69
N GLY A 145 -12.34 11.59 5.02
CA GLY A 145 -13.24 12.42 5.79
C GLY A 145 -14.50 11.69 6.30
N ASP A 146 -14.61 10.39 6.07
CA ASP A 146 -15.67 9.48 6.51
C ASP A 146 -17.14 9.99 6.42
N GLY A 147 -18.10 9.11 6.62
CA GLY A 147 -19.52 9.44 6.71
C GLY A 147 -20.07 10.22 5.50
N ASP A 148 -20.23 11.53 5.65
CA ASP A 148 -20.82 12.40 4.61
C ASP A 148 -19.83 12.98 3.59
N SER A 149 -18.58 12.51 3.58
CA SER A 149 -17.60 12.94 2.60
C SER A 149 -18.03 12.55 1.18
N LYS A 150 -17.80 13.47 0.24
CA LYS A 150 -18.05 13.23 -1.19
C LYS A 150 -16.79 12.77 -1.93
N VAL A 151 -15.65 12.71 -1.26
CA VAL A 151 -14.39 12.20 -1.81
C VAL A 151 -14.52 10.71 -2.07
N LYS A 152 -14.24 10.27 -3.30
CA LYS A 152 -14.50 8.88 -3.74
C LYS A 152 -13.35 7.91 -3.47
N SER A 153 -12.17 8.42 -3.13
CA SER A 153 -11.06 7.57 -2.64
C SER A 153 -11.34 7.14 -1.19
N GLN A 154 -10.86 5.96 -0.79
CA GLN A 154 -11.07 5.46 0.57
C GLN A 154 -10.13 6.11 1.59
N LYS A 155 -8.89 6.41 1.17
CA LYS A 155 -7.86 7.07 1.99
C LYS A 155 -7.21 8.20 1.20
N VAL A 156 -6.62 9.16 1.93
CA VAL A 156 -5.79 10.22 1.37
C VAL A 156 -4.37 10.09 1.89
N TYR A 157 -3.42 9.96 0.98
CA TYR A 157 -1.99 9.93 1.25
C TYR A 157 -1.41 11.31 1.01
N HIS A 158 -1.09 12.02 2.06
CA HIS A 158 -0.51 13.35 2.03
C HIS A 158 0.99 13.23 1.77
N ALA A 159 1.38 13.40 0.52
CA ALA A 159 2.78 13.41 0.10
C ALA A 159 3.41 14.77 0.43
N VAL A 160 4.30 14.82 1.42
CA VAL A 160 4.91 16.08 1.88
C VAL A 160 6.04 16.47 0.96
N VAL A 161 5.76 17.35 0.01
CA VAL A 161 6.68 17.77 -1.05
C VAL A 161 7.23 19.19 -0.85
N ALA A 162 6.58 20.02 -0.04
CA ALA A 162 6.94 21.43 0.14
C ALA A 162 7.25 21.79 1.60
N GLY A 163 8.22 22.69 1.80
CA GLY A 163 8.54 23.31 3.08
C GLY A 163 7.58 24.43 3.49
N GLU A 164 7.87 25.13 4.61
CA GLU A 164 7.04 26.24 5.11
C GLU A 164 6.85 27.38 4.09
N SER A 165 7.91 27.72 3.36
CA SER A 165 7.90 28.74 2.32
C SER A 165 7.38 28.23 0.98
N ARG A 166 6.72 27.06 0.94
CA ARG A 166 6.36 26.36 -0.28
C ARG A 166 7.54 26.06 -1.22
N LEU A 167 8.76 26.12 -0.71
CA LEU A 167 9.94 25.70 -1.43
C LEU A 167 9.89 24.19 -1.61
N VAL A 168 10.01 23.75 -2.83
CA VAL A 168 9.98 22.35 -3.23
C VAL A 168 11.38 21.90 -3.61
N ASN A 169 11.75 20.71 -3.18
CA ASN A 169 12.98 20.04 -3.55
C ASN A 169 12.61 18.77 -4.34
N GLU A 170 13.15 18.63 -5.55
CA GLU A 170 12.90 17.47 -6.40
C GLU A 170 13.19 16.13 -5.70
N ALA A 171 14.27 16.06 -4.90
CA ALA A 171 14.65 14.84 -4.20
C ALA A 171 13.60 14.46 -3.14
N ASP A 172 13.06 15.44 -2.42
CA ASP A 172 12.01 15.20 -1.42
C ASP A 172 10.69 14.85 -2.10
N THR A 173 10.34 15.52 -3.21
CA THR A 173 9.16 15.18 -4.02
C THR A 173 9.24 13.74 -4.51
N LYS A 174 10.36 13.37 -5.13
CA LYS A 174 10.61 12.00 -5.59
C LYS A 174 10.51 10.98 -4.44
N SER A 175 11.06 11.33 -3.28
CA SER A 175 11.01 10.49 -2.08
C SER A 175 9.57 10.31 -1.58
N ALA A 176 8.79 11.39 -1.48
CA ALA A 176 7.39 11.34 -1.04
C ALA A 176 6.53 10.49 -1.98
N ILE A 177 6.63 10.71 -3.30
CA ILE A 177 5.90 9.92 -4.31
C ILE A 177 6.27 8.43 -4.22
N LYS A 178 7.57 8.12 -4.17
CA LYS A 178 8.04 6.75 -4.05
C LYS A 178 7.52 6.08 -2.77
N LYS A 179 7.55 6.78 -1.64
CA LYS A 179 7.02 6.27 -0.37
C LYS A 179 5.51 6.04 -0.42
N ALA A 180 4.76 6.94 -1.05
CA ALA A 180 3.32 6.75 -1.23
C ALA A 180 3.02 5.45 -1.98
N LEU A 181 3.77 5.16 -3.06
CA LEU A 181 3.63 3.93 -3.83
C LEU A 181 4.06 2.69 -3.03
N ILE A 182 5.16 2.75 -2.27
CA ILE A 182 5.62 1.65 -1.43
C ILE A 182 4.55 1.31 -0.37
N ILE A 183 4.03 2.32 0.33
CA ILE A 183 2.98 2.11 1.35
C ILE A 183 1.71 1.55 0.69
N ALA A 184 1.30 2.09 -0.45
CA ALA A 184 0.15 1.60 -1.19
C ALA A 184 0.32 0.12 -1.61
N ASN A 185 1.52 -0.27 -2.04
CA ASN A 185 1.83 -1.66 -2.37
C ASN A 185 1.78 -2.57 -1.14
N GLN A 186 2.32 -2.14 -0.01
CA GLN A 186 2.25 -2.85 1.27
C GLN A 186 0.81 -3.01 1.77
N ASP A 187 -0.02 -1.98 1.62
CA ASP A 187 -1.45 -1.96 1.96
C ASP A 187 -2.31 -2.73 0.92
N LYS A 188 -1.69 -3.32 -0.11
CA LYS A 188 -2.37 -4.06 -1.20
C LYS A 188 -3.40 -3.22 -1.95
N VAL A 189 -3.14 -1.94 -2.08
CA VAL A 189 -3.93 -0.98 -2.86
C VAL A 189 -3.86 -1.37 -4.34
N ARG A 190 -4.99 -1.31 -5.03
CA ARG A 190 -5.07 -1.65 -6.45
C ARG A 190 -5.18 -0.43 -7.36
N ASN A 191 -5.90 0.59 -6.91
CA ASN A 191 -6.19 1.77 -7.72
C ASN A 191 -5.77 3.03 -6.98
N ILE A 192 -4.88 3.79 -7.59
CA ILE A 192 -4.35 5.03 -7.04
C ILE A 192 -4.73 6.18 -7.97
N VAL A 193 -5.25 7.25 -7.41
CA VAL A 193 -5.34 8.56 -8.06
C VAL A 193 -4.22 9.43 -7.51
N MET A 194 -3.50 10.10 -8.37
CA MET A 194 -2.43 11.04 -8.00
C MET A 194 -2.67 12.40 -8.63
N LEU A 195 -2.63 13.43 -7.82
CA LEU A 195 -2.63 14.81 -8.31
C LEU A 195 -1.23 15.24 -8.76
N PRO A 196 -1.10 16.28 -9.60
CA PRO A 196 0.19 16.86 -9.96
C PRO A 196 1.01 17.23 -8.73
N GLY A 197 2.32 16.98 -8.79
CA GLY A 197 3.24 17.26 -7.68
C GLY A 197 3.73 18.71 -7.61
N ASP A 198 2.99 19.67 -8.14
CA ASP A 198 3.34 21.08 -8.31
C ASP A 198 3.04 21.96 -7.08
N CYS A 199 2.91 21.37 -5.91
CA CYS A 199 2.66 22.08 -4.65
C CYS A 199 3.81 23.06 -4.34
N GLY A 200 3.63 24.33 -4.66
CA GLY A 200 4.60 25.38 -4.30
C GLY A 200 5.39 25.96 -5.46
N THR A 201 6.73 25.91 -5.37
CA THR A 201 7.63 26.57 -6.33
C THR A 201 8.06 25.68 -7.50
N LEU A 202 7.67 24.44 -7.52
CA LEU A 202 7.97 23.53 -8.61
C LEU A 202 7.04 23.84 -9.79
N ASP A 203 7.59 24.11 -10.97
CA ASP A 203 6.77 24.29 -12.15
C ASP A 203 6.20 22.94 -12.64
N ILE A 204 5.19 23.01 -13.49
CA ILE A 204 4.46 21.83 -13.94
C ILE A 204 5.34 20.86 -14.75
N ASN A 205 6.35 21.35 -15.47
CA ASN A 205 7.28 20.52 -16.25
C ASN A 205 8.16 19.69 -15.31
N ASP A 206 8.72 20.34 -14.29
CA ASP A 206 9.54 19.67 -13.29
C ASP A 206 8.70 18.72 -12.44
N ALA A 207 7.48 19.10 -12.07
CA ALA A 207 6.53 18.25 -11.36
C ALA A 207 6.24 16.98 -12.16
N ALA A 208 5.89 17.10 -13.45
CA ALA A 208 5.63 15.97 -14.34
C ALA A 208 6.86 15.06 -14.46
N ARG A 209 8.02 15.63 -14.74
CA ARG A 209 9.29 14.91 -14.87
C ARG A 209 9.63 14.12 -13.60
N VAL A 210 9.57 14.76 -12.44
CA VAL A 210 9.94 14.17 -11.16
C VAL A 210 8.94 13.08 -10.76
N GLN A 211 7.65 13.35 -10.88
CA GLN A 211 6.60 12.41 -10.50
C GLN A 211 6.61 11.16 -11.38
N LEU A 212 6.64 11.30 -12.71
CA LEU A 212 6.68 10.19 -13.64
C LEU A 212 7.98 9.37 -13.51
N SER A 213 9.13 10.04 -13.27
CA SER A 213 10.39 9.34 -12.98
C SER A 213 10.35 8.56 -11.69
N ALA A 214 9.68 9.07 -10.65
CA ALA A 214 9.49 8.37 -9.39
C ALA A 214 8.63 7.10 -9.59
N ILE A 215 7.53 7.21 -10.34
CA ILE A 215 6.65 6.09 -10.67
C ILE A 215 7.42 5.03 -11.48
N LYS A 216 8.12 5.42 -12.55
CA LYS A 216 8.94 4.48 -13.35
C LYS A 216 9.99 3.78 -12.50
N THR A 217 10.68 4.53 -11.63
CA THR A 217 11.68 3.95 -10.72
C THR A 217 11.04 2.92 -9.77
N PHE A 218 9.88 3.24 -9.20
CA PHE A 218 9.13 2.31 -8.34
C PHE A 218 8.76 1.03 -9.11
N LEU A 219 8.14 1.15 -10.27
CA LEU A 219 7.70 0.01 -11.08
C LEU A 219 8.86 -0.87 -11.57
N SER A 220 10.05 -0.30 -11.77
CA SER A 220 11.24 -1.07 -12.17
C SER A 220 11.90 -1.80 -10.99
N THR A 221 11.67 -1.36 -9.76
CA THR A 221 12.26 -1.97 -8.55
C THR A 221 11.35 -2.97 -7.86
N GLU A 222 10.02 -2.77 -7.94
CA GLU A 222 9.02 -3.61 -7.27
C GLU A 222 8.52 -4.70 -8.22
N LYS A 223 9.02 -5.91 -8.05
CA LYS A 223 8.64 -7.06 -8.90
C LYS A 223 7.25 -7.60 -8.59
N ASP A 224 6.83 -7.53 -7.32
CA ASP A 224 5.55 -8.06 -6.84
C ASP A 224 4.58 -6.90 -6.51
N CYS A 225 4.30 -6.07 -7.54
CA CYS A 225 3.44 -4.91 -7.36
C CYS A 225 1.96 -5.31 -7.37
N CYS A 226 1.25 -5.02 -6.26
CA CYS A 226 -0.20 -5.23 -6.14
C CYS A 226 -1.02 -4.14 -6.83
N ILE A 227 -0.41 -2.99 -7.12
CA ILE A 227 -1.07 -1.83 -7.73
C ILE A 227 -1.38 -2.18 -9.19
N LYS A 228 -2.65 -2.08 -9.57
CA LYS A 228 -3.09 -2.33 -10.95
C LYS A 228 -3.14 -1.07 -11.78
N ASN A 229 -3.63 0.01 -11.20
CA ASN A 229 -3.83 1.27 -11.92
C ASN A 229 -3.29 2.45 -11.12
N ILE A 230 -2.53 3.30 -11.78
CA ILE A 230 -2.09 4.63 -11.31
C ILE A 230 -2.67 5.65 -12.28
N PHE A 231 -3.66 6.41 -11.83
CA PHE A 231 -4.31 7.47 -12.58
C PHE A 231 -3.71 8.81 -12.18
N LEU A 232 -2.98 9.44 -13.08
CA LEU A 232 -2.54 10.82 -12.94
C LEU A 232 -3.66 11.71 -13.47
N VAL A 233 -4.21 12.57 -12.62
CA VAL A 233 -5.40 13.36 -12.97
C VAL A 233 -5.12 14.84 -12.87
N MET A 234 -5.47 15.58 -13.93
CA MET A 234 -5.32 17.02 -14.08
C MET A 234 -6.66 17.67 -14.34
N GLU A 235 -6.84 18.90 -13.87
CA GLU A 235 -8.06 19.68 -14.10
C GLU A 235 -7.96 20.55 -15.36
N ASP A 236 -6.78 21.07 -15.65
CA ASP A 236 -6.54 21.96 -16.78
C ASP A 236 -5.82 21.27 -17.94
N GLU A 237 -5.95 21.87 -19.13
CA GLU A 237 -5.39 21.36 -20.39
C GLU A 237 -3.88 21.44 -20.44
N ASP A 238 -3.30 22.52 -19.91
CA ASP A 238 -1.85 22.76 -19.99
C ASP A 238 -1.10 21.73 -19.15
N SER A 239 -1.58 21.45 -17.94
CA SER A 239 -1.05 20.40 -17.09
C SER A 239 -1.22 19.02 -17.73
N TYR A 240 -2.38 18.73 -18.32
CA TYR A 240 -2.62 17.47 -19.02
C TYR A 240 -1.62 17.27 -20.16
N ASN A 241 -1.48 18.24 -21.05
CA ASN A 241 -0.57 18.17 -22.20
C ASN A 241 0.89 17.99 -21.76
N THR A 242 1.32 18.73 -20.71
CA THR A 242 2.66 18.60 -20.14
C THR A 242 2.91 17.19 -19.60
N TYR A 243 1.99 16.64 -18.81
CA TYR A 243 2.13 15.29 -18.28
C TYR A 243 2.10 14.22 -19.36
N GLU A 244 1.26 14.37 -20.39
CA GLU A 244 1.20 13.47 -21.55
C GLU A 244 2.51 13.46 -22.33
N GLU A 245 3.13 14.63 -22.57
CA GLU A 245 4.42 14.73 -23.23
C GLU A 245 5.52 14.00 -22.45
N TYR A 246 5.63 14.25 -21.14
CA TYR A 246 6.62 13.56 -20.30
C TYR A 246 6.33 12.06 -20.15
N TYR A 247 5.07 11.67 -20.08
CA TYR A 247 4.67 10.26 -20.06
C TYR A 247 5.18 9.53 -21.30
N ASN A 248 4.94 10.09 -22.48
CA ASN A 248 5.39 9.50 -23.73
C ASN A 248 6.93 9.40 -23.80
N ARG A 249 7.67 10.37 -23.27
CA ARG A 249 9.14 10.31 -23.20
C ARG A 249 9.66 9.25 -22.21
N ILE A 250 8.96 9.04 -21.12
CA ILE A 250 9.43 8.22 -20.01
C ILE A 250 8.98 6.76 -20.16
N PHE A 251 7.76 6.49 -20.65
CA PHE A 251 7.16 5.17 -20.72
C PHE A 251 7.07 4.56 -22.12
N ALA A 252 7.41 5.32 -23.18
CA ALA A 252 7.49 4.81 -24.55
C ALA A 252 8.65 3.83 -24.81
#